data_77de5fe8a5474cd7dcdbfddc2b5000c5
#
_entry.id   77de5fe8a5474cd7dcdbfddc2b5000c5
#
_cell.length_a   1.000
_cell.length_b   1.000
_cell.length_c   1.000
_cell.angle_alpha   90.00
_cell.angle_beta   90.00
_cell.angle_gamma   90.00
#
_symmetry.space_group_name_H-M   'P 1'
#
loop_
_entity.id
_entity.type
_entity.pdbx_description
1 polymer ?
#
loop_
_entity_poly.entity_id
_entity_poly.type
_entity_poly.pdbx_seq_one_letter_code
_entity_poly.pdbx_strand_id
1 'polypeptide(L)'
;MAFDGDHHPTNVKPLDLSITKNVFSIMMASLILFLMFRSLGNSYKTNRVPKGIGKFLEPLVIFVRDEIAIPNIGKKHYEKYMSYLLTVFFFIWLINLLGLTPLGINVTGNIAVTFALSLMTFLITQLTSKKYYWKHIFWMPGVPAPMKVILAPIELLGVMIKPFALMIRLYANIKAGHIVIMSLIGLLFVFNNWFARGAFFGLTLFLSVLELLVAALQAYIFTMLTALYFGSAVEEDHH
;
A
#
# COMPACT_ATOMS: atom_id res chain seq x y z
N MET A 1 -13.18 -0.96 -32.71
CA MET A 1 -14.04 -2.17 -32.79
C MET A 1 -13.66 -2.89 -34.06
N ALA A 2 -13.27 -4.16 -33.99
CA ALA A 2 -13.04 -4.97 -35.20
C ALA A 2 -14.38 -5.58 -35.61
N PHE A 3 -14.70 -5.50 -36.91
CA PHE A 3 -15.91 -6.08 -37.48
C PHE A 3 -15.51 -7.31 -38.29
N ASP A 4 -16.27 -8.38 -38.18
CA ASP A 4 -16.16 -9.56 -39.04
C ASP A 4 -16.76 -9.27 -40.41
N GLY A 5 -16.44 -10.08 -41.44
CA GLY A 5 -16.91 -9.90 -42.80
C GLY A 5 -18.44 -9.70 -42.98
N ASP A 6 -19.23 -10.05 -41.96
CA ASP A 6 -20.69 -9.94 -41.91
C ASP A 6 -21.17 -8.72 -41.05
N HIS A 7 -20.32 -7.74 -40.78
CA HIS A 7 -20.60 -6.55 -39.94
C HIS A 7 -21.05 -6.82 -38.49
N HIS A 8 -20.82 -8.01 -37.97
CA HIS A 8 -21.02 -8.25 -36.54
C HIS A 8 -19.79 -7.82 -35.73
N PRO A 9 -19.97 -7.13 -34.56
CA PRO A 9 -18.85 -6.76 -33.71
C PRO A 9 -18.19 -8.02 -33.17
N THR A 10 -16.95 -8.29 -33.61
CA THR A 10 -16.17 -9.40 -33.06
C THR A 10 -15.73 -9.08 -31.65
N ASN A 11 -15.99 -9.99 -30.71
CA ASN A 11 -15.54 -9.91 -29.31
C ASN A 11 -14.01 -10.08 -29.15
N VAL A 12 -13.25 -10.10 -30.24
CA VAL A 12 -11.78 -10.15 -30.20
C VAL A 12 -11.28 -8.75 -29.83
N LYS A 13 -11.03 -8.54 -28.54
CA LYS A 13 -10.31 -7.34 -28.09
C LYS A 13 -8.87 -7.47 -28.55
N PRO A 14 -8.36 -6.56 -29.41
CA PRO A 14 -6.94 -6.51 -29.71
C PRO A 14 -6.16 -6.29 -28.40
N LEU A 15 -4.95 -6.84 -28.29
CA LEU A 15 -4.04 -6.55 -27.20
C LEU A 15 -3.82 -5.03 -27.14
N ASP A 16 -4.47 -4.40 -26.18
CA ASP A 16 -4.37 -2.96 -25.98
C ASP A 16 -3.12 -2.67 -25.15
N LEU A 17 -2.04 -2.27 -25.81
CA LEU A 17 -0.77 -1.85 -25.22
C LEU A 17 -0.76 -0.34 -24.90
N SER A 18 -1.91 0.33 -24.90
CA SER A 18 -1.99 1.74 -24.58
C SER A 18 -1.55 2.04 -23.14
N ILE A 19 -0.74 3.07 -22.98
CA ILE A 19 -0.34 3.58 -21.67
C ILE A 19 -1.55 4.23 -21.02
N THR A 20 -2.21 3.52 -20.13
CA THR A 20 -3.33 4.07 -19.36
C THR A 20 -2.83 5.13 -18.38
N LYS A 21 -3.72 6.05 -17.97
CA LYS A 21 -3.46 7.07 -16.94
C LYS A 21 -2.82 6.50 -15.68
N ASN A 22 -3.28 5.33 -15.26
CA ASN A 22 -2.76 4.66 -14.05
C ASN A 22 -1.33 4.16 -14.25
N VAL A 23 -1.01 3.58 -15.40
CA VAL A 23 0.35 3.11 -15.73
C VAL A 23 1.32 4.29 -15.77
N PHE A 24 0.94 5.38 -16.45
CA PHE A 24 1.74 6.60 -16.49
C PHE A 24 2.01 7.14 -15.08
N SER A 25 1.00 7.18 -14.22
CA SER A 25 1.13 7.68 -12.86
C SER A 25 2.02 6.79 -11.97
N ILE A 26 1.94 5.48 -12.13
CA ILE A 26 2.83 4.54 -11.44
C ILE A 26 4.28 4.74 -11.89
N MET A 27 4.52 4.88 -13.18
CA MET A 27 5.85 5.14 -13.72
C MET A 27 6.42 6.48 -13.20
N MET A 28 5.60 7.53 -13.21
CA MET A 28 5.99 8.84 -12.67
C MET A 28 6.31 8.78 -11.19
N ALA A 29 5.46 8.13 -10.38
CA ALA A 29 5.70 7.95 -8.95
C ALA A 29 6.99 7.16 -8.68
N SER A 30 7.21 6.08 -9.43
CA SER A 30 8.42 5.26 -9.30
C SER A 30 9.68 6.03 -9.69
N LEU A 31 9.61 6.87 -10.73
CA LEU A 31 10.71 7.73 -11.15
C LEU A 31 11.03 8.78 -10.08
N ILE A 32 10.01 9.43 -9.52
CA ILE A 32 10.17 10.42 -8.45
C ILE A 32 10.85 9.76 -7.24
N LEU A 33 10.39 8.58 -6.81
CA LEU A 33 11.00 7.84 -5.70
C LEU A 33 12.44 7.48 -6.00
N PHE A 34 12.72 6.97 -7.19
CA PHE A 34 14.09 6.63 -7.59
C PHE A 34 15.03 7.85 -7.52
N LEU A 35 14.58 9.00 -8.03
CA LEU A 35 15.37 10.24 -7.98
C LEU A 35 15.55 10.73 -6.55
N MET A 36 14.51 10.65 -5.69
CA MET A 36 14.59 11.03 -4.28
C MET A 36 15.60 10.16 -3.51
N PHE A 37 15.53 8.84 -3.63
CA PHE A 37 16.47 7.95 -2.95
C PHE A 37 17.88 8.00 -3.53
N ARG A 38 18.04 8.19 -4.84
CA ARG A 38 19.33 8.43 -5.48
C ARG A 38 19.96 9.72 -4.96
N SER A 39 19.20 10.80 -4.82
CA SER A 39 19.66 12.07 -4.25
C SER A 39 20.09 11.89 -2.79
N LEU A 40 19.30 11.15 -1.99
CA LEU A 40 19.63 10.82 -0.61
C LEU A 40 20.96 10.03 -0.53
N GLY A 41 21.09 8.97 -1.31
CA GLY A 41 22.30 8.14 -1.34
C GLY A 41 23.55 8.92 -1.76
N ASN A 42 23.43 9.82 -2.74
CA ASN A 42 24.54 10.69 -3.14
C ASN A 42 24.90 11.72 -2.07
N SER A 43 23.91 12.24 -1.32
CA SER A 43 24.15 13.19 -0.23
C SER A 43 25.01 12.57 0.88
N TYR A 44 24.80 11.29 1.20
CA TYR A 44 25.62 10.58 2.20
C TYR A 44 27.05 10.29 1.74
N LYS A 45 27.31 10.22 0.42
CA LYS A 45 28.68 10.05 -0.11
C LYS A 45 29.52 11.31 0.07
N THR A 46 28.89 12.49 0.06
CA THR A 46 29.59 13.78 0.06
C THR A 46 29.59 14.44 1.44
N ASN A 47 28.56 14.24 2.23
CA ASN A 47 28.40 14.88 3.54
C ASN A 47 27.91 13.87 4.59
N ARG A 48 28.38 14.00 5.84
CA ARG A 48 27.88 13.20 6.99
C ARG A 48 26.42 13.46 7.34
N VAL A 49 25.89 14.63 6.95
CA VAL A 49 24.49 15.02 7.19
C VAL A 49 23.87 15.35 5.84
N PRO A 50 22.72 14.76 5.49
CA PRO A 50 22.06 15.03 4.23
C PRO A 50 21.54 16.47 4.17
N LYS A 51 21.65 17.11 2.99
CA LYS A 51 21.15 18.46 2.73
C LYS A 51 19.87 18.40 1.88
N GLY A 52 19.03 19.42 1.98
CA GLY A 52 17.81 19.55 1.16
C GLY A 52 16.76 18.49 1.48
N ILE A 53 16.23 17.80 0.47
CA ILE A 53 15.18 16.76 0.59
C ILE A 53 15.62 15.61 1.51
N GLY A 54 16.91 15.33 1.60
CA GLY A 54 17.44 14.32 2.50
C GLY A 54 17.10 14.56 3.98
N LYS A 55 17.07 15.82 4.44
CA LYS A 55 16.68 16.15 5.81
C LYS A 55 15.25 15.75 6.16
N PHE A 56 14.36 15.74 5.16
CA PHE A 56 12.97 15.32 5.35
C PHE A 56 12.82 13.80 5.25
N LEU A 57 13.57 13.16 4.36
CA LEU A 57 13.50 11.71 4.16
C LEU A 57 14.16 10.92 5.29
N GLU A 58 15.26 11.42 5.85
CA GLU A 58 16.03 10.72 6.89
C GLU A 58 15.20 10.37 8.12
N PRO A 59 14.43 11.30 8.75
CA PRO A 59 13.57 10.98 9.88
C PRO A 59 12.52 9.92 9.55
N LEU A 60 11.99 9.93 8.33
CA LEU A 60 11.00 8.95 7.88
C LEU A 60 11.62 7.56 7.66
N VAL A 61 12.84 7.50 7.13
CA VAL A 61 13.60 6.24 6.99
C VAL A 61 13.90 5.66 8.37
N ILE A 62 14.35 6.51 9.32
CA ILE A 62 14.61 6.12 10.71
C ILE A 62 13.31 5.63 11.37
N PHE A 63 12.21 6.35 11.19
CA PHE A 63 10.90 5.96 11.68
C PHE A 63 10.48 4.57 11.17
N VAL A 64 10.57 4.32 9.88
CA VAL A 64 10.24 2.99 9.31
C VAL A 64 11.15 1.90 9.86
N ARG A 65 12.44 2.21 10.08
CA ARG A 65 13.40 1.26 10.66
C ARG A 65 13.07 0.94 12.12
N ASP A 66 12.93 1.97 12.95
CA ASP A 66 12.90 1.84 14.41
C ASP A 66 11.51 1.49 14.93
N GLU A 67 10.44 2.02 14.31
CA GLU A 67 9.07 1.81 14.76
C GLU A 67 8.35 0.67 14.00
N ILE A 68 8.82 0.31 12.80
CA ILE A 68 8.14 -0.71 12.00
C ILE A 68 9.03 -1.95 11.82
N ALA A 69 10.25 -1.80 11.27
CA ALA A 69 11.04 -2.95 10.86
C ALA A 69 11.62 -3.71 12.05
N ILE A 70 12.29 -3.04 12.98
CA ILE A 70 12.96 -3.66 14.12
C ILE A 70 11.98 -4.33 15.08
N PRO A 71 10.86 -3.71 15.50
CA PRO A 71 9.93 -4.33 16.44
C PRO A 71 9.22 -5.55 15.87
N ASN A 72 8.91 -5.56 14.56
CA ASN A 72 8.11 -6.60 13.93
C ASN A 72 8.93 -7.75 13.31
N ILE A 73 10.15 -7.48 12.83
CA ILE A 73 11.00 -8.50 12.14
C ILE A 73 12.16 -8.95 13.02
N GLY A 74 12.55 -8.10 13.99
CA GLY A 74 13.69 -8.34 14.88
C GLY A 74 15.02 -7.83 14.28
N LYS A 75 15.96 -7.52 15.20
CA LYS A 75 17.28 -6.93 14.88
C LYS A 75 18.15 -7.79 13.95
N LYS A 76 17.94 -9.11 13.91
CA LYS A 76 18.75 -10.03 13.08
C LYS A 76 18.39 -10.00 11.59
N HIS A 77 17.11 -9.73 11.25
CA HIS A 77 16.59 -10.00 9.92
C HIS A 77 16.01 -8.77 9.21
N TYR A 78 15.82 -7.63 9.93
CA TYR A 78 15.17 -6.45 9.38
C TYR A 78 15.90 -5.86 8.15
N GLU A 79 17.24 -5.91 8.11
CA GLU A 79 18.03 -5.33 7.02
C GLU A 79 17.67 -5.90 5.65
N LYS A 80 17.39 -7.21 5.59
CA LYS A 80 17.00 -7.91 4.36
C LYS A 80 15.70 -7.36 3.77
N TYR A 81 14.75 -6.96 4.62
CA TYR A 81 13.42 -6.51 4.21
C TYR A 81 13.28 -4.98 4.18
N MET A 82 14.26 -4.27 4.73
CA MET A 82 14.21 -2.81 4.88
C MET A 82 14.01 -2.10 3.55
N SER A 83 14.71 -2.51 2.50
CA SER A 83 14.56 -1.92 1.16
C SER A 83 13.15 -2.06 0.62
N TYR A 84 12.51 -3.22 0.82
CA TYR A 84 11.13 -3.44 0.39
C TYR A 84 10.15 -2.60 1.21
N LEU A 85 10.28 -2.60 2.54
CA LEU A 85 9.42 -1.82 3.43
C LEU A 85 9.47 -0.33 3.12
N LEU A 86 10.67 0.22 2.91
CA LEU A 86 10.83 1.62 2.50
C LEU A 86 10.18 1.90 1.15
N THR A 87 10.39 1.02 0.17
CA THR A 87 9.79 1.18 -1.15
C THR A 87 8.26 1.19 -1.07
N VAL A 88 7.67 0.26 -0.35
CA VAL A 88 6.21 0.16 -0.18
C VAL A 88 5.66 1.36 0.58
N PHE A 89 6.30 1.76 1.67
CA PHE A 89 5.88 2.92 2.47
C PHE A 89 5.83 4.20 1.64
N PHE A 90 6.95 4.56 1.01
CA PHE A 90 7.02 5.79 0.24
C PHE A 90 6.19 5.73 -1.05
N PHE A 91 6.09 4.56 -1.67
CA PHE A 91 5.28 4.38 -2.87
C PHE A 91 3.78 4.58 -2.58
N ILE A 92 3.26 3.92 -1.56
CA ILE A 92 1.85 4.08 -1.16
C ILE A 92 1.59 5.51 -0.72
N TRP A 93 2.47 6.10 0.08
CA TRP A 93 2.32 7.46 0.54
C TRP A 93 2.31 8.46 -0.63
N LEU A 94 3.29 8.35 -1.53
CA LEU A 94 3.39 9.24 -2.69
C LEU A 94 2.17 9.10 -3.64
N ILE A 95 1.75 7.87 -3.93
CA ILE A 95 0.59 7.64 -4.81
C ILE A 95 -0.69 8.16 -4.16
N ASN A 96 -0.86 7.98 -2.85
CA ASN A 96 -2.00 8.52 -2.13
C ASN A 96 -2.00 10.06 -2.15
N LEU A 97 -0.84 10.69 -1.94
CA LEU A 97 -0.69 12.15 -2.08
C LEU A 97 -1.01 12.64 -3.49
N LEU A 98 -0.54 11.95 -4.52
CA LEU A 98 -0.86 12.26 -5.91
C LEU A 98 -2.37 12.09 -6.19
N GLY A 99 -3.02 11.13 -5.53
CA GLY A 99 -4.46 10.92 -5.59
C GLY A 99 -5.29 12.08 -5.04
N LEU A 100 -4.78 12.79 -4.03
CA LEU A 100 -5.40 13.98 -3.46
C LEU A 100 -5.24 15.24 -4.31
N THR A 101 -4.33 15.21 -5.30
CA THR A 101 -4.17 16.34 -6.20
C THR A 101 -5.33 16.45 -7.18
N PRO A 102 -5.68 17.67 -7.66
CA PRO A 102 -6.76 17.87 -8.63
C PRO A 102 -6.48 17.23 -10.01
N LEU A 103 -5.30 16.65 -10.21
CA LEU A 103 -4.92 15.91 -11.41
C LEU A 103 -5.77 14.63 -11.61
N GLY A 104 -6.55 14.24 -10.60
CA GLY A 104 -7.43 13.07 -10.64
C GLY A 104 -6.68 11.74 -10.84
N ILE A 105 -5.47 11.67 -10.30
CA ILE A 105 -4.58 10.49 -10.36
C ILE A 105 -4.98 9.54 -9.24
N ASN A 106 -6.05 8.78 -9.41
CA ASN A 106 -6.50 7.83 -8.41
C ASN A 106 -6.01 6.41 -8.74
N VAL A 107 -4.71 6.18 -8.57
CA VAL A 107 -4.07 4.89 -8.89
C VAL A 107 -4.48 3.81 -7.88
N THR A 108 -4.47 4.15 -6.60
CA THR A 108 -4.81 3.22 -5.51
C THR A 108 -6.32 2.97 -5.39
N GLY A 109 -7.14 3.80 -6.03
CA GLY A 109 -8.56 3.52 -6.27
C GLY A 109 -8.81 2.49 -7.39
N ASN A 110 -7.76 1.97 -8.03
CA ASN A 110 -7.86 0.83 -8.94
C ASN A 110 -7.56 -0.47 -8.19
N ILE A 111 -8.54 -1.36 -8.12
CA ILE A 111 -8.43 -2.64 -7.41
C ILE A 111 -7.29 -3.51 -7.93
N ALA A 112 -6.97 -3.44 -9.23
CA ALA A 112 -5.88 -4.22 -9.82
C ALA A 112 -4.50 -3.79 -9.27
N VAL A 113 -4.29 -2.50 -9.04
CA VAL A 113 -3.03 -1.97 -8.49
C VAL A 113 -2.87 -2.36 -7.01
N THR A 114 -3.93 -2.18 -6.22
CA THR A 114 -3.92 -2.55 -4.80
C THR A 114 -3.79 -4.05 -4.61
N PHE A 115 -4.41 -4.84 -5.49
CA PHE A 115 -4.25 -6.29 -5.53
C PHE A 115 -2.80 -6.68 -5.88
N ALA A 116 -2.20 -6.06 -6.89
CA ALA A 116 -0.80 -6.35 -7.27
C ALA A 116 0.18 -6.06 -6.13
N LEU A 117 0.02 -4.94 -5.41
CA LEU A 117 0.86 -4.60 -4.26
C LEU A 117 0.70 -5.62 -3.11
N SER A 118 -0.54 -5.99 -2.78
CA SER A 118 -0.81 -6.96 -1.73
C SER A 118 -0.34 -8.37 -2.09
N LEU A 119 -0.52 -8.75 -3.36
CA LEU A 119 -0.04 -10.03 -3.89
C LEU A 119 1.49 -10.10 -3.89
N MET A 120 2.17 -9.01 -4.25
CA MET A 120 3.62 -8.93 -4.22
C MET A 120 4.16 -9.11 -2.79
N THR A 121 3.54 -8.42 -1.81
CA THR A 121 3.84 -8.62 -0.38
C THR A 121 3.65 -10.08 0.04
N PHE A 122 2.54 -10.68 -0.36
CA PHE A 122 2.23 -12.08 -0.07
C PHE A 122 3.27 -13.04 -0.67
N LEU A 123 3.60 -12.87 -1.95
CA LEU A 123 4.60 -13.70 -2.62
C LEU A 123 5.97 -13.59 -1.95
N ILE A 124 6.43 -12.39 -1.63
CA ILE A 124 7.71 -12.20 -0.93
C ILE A 124 7.68 -12.90 0.44
N THR A 125 6.57 -12.76 1.18
CA THR A 125 6.38 -13.44 2.48
C THR A 125 6.49 -14.95 2.32
N GLN A 126 5.78 -15.55 1.35
CA GLN A 126 5.78 -17.00 1.13
C GLN A 126 7.13 -17.53 0.65
N LEU A 127 7.77 -16.82 -0.29
CA LEU A 127 9.08 -17.22 -0.84
C LEU A 127 10.21 -17.10 0.18
N THR A 128 10.07 -16.20 1.15
CA THR A 128 11.10 -15.99 2.18
C THR A 128 10.81 -16.76 3.47
N SER A 129 9.64 -17.37 3.57
CA SER A 129 9.21 -18.13 4.75
C SER A 129 10.11 -19.35 4.98
N LYS A 130 10.48 -19.58 6.25
CA LYS A 130 11.27 -20.74 6.67
C LYS A 130 10.37 -21.97 6.81
N LYS A 131 10.99 -23.15 6.86
CA LYS A 131 10.29 -24.44 7.08
C LYS A 131 9.46 -24.42 8.38
N TYR A 132 9.89 -23.67 9.38
CA TYR A 132 9.19 -23.51 10.65
C TYR A 132 7.83 -22.84 10.47
N TYR A 133 7.72 -21.81 9.65
CA TYR A 133 6.47 -21.14 9.33
C TYR A 133 5.42 -22.10 8.76
N TRP A 134 5.81 -22.94 7.79
CA TRP A 134 4.92 -23.96 7.22
C TRP A 134 4.58 -25.05 8.22
N LYS A 135 5.56 -25.47 9.04
CA LYS A 135 5.33 -26.41 10.12
C LYS A 135 4.35 -25.86 11.16
N HIS A 136 4.41 -24.57 11.49
CA HIS A 136 3.48 -23.91 12.39
C HIS A 136 2.05 -23.91 11.83
N ILE A 137 1.87 -23.62 10.55
CA ILE A 137 0.56 -23.61 9.87
C ILE A 137 -0.07 -25.01 9.87
N PHE A 138 0.68 -26.05 9.50
CA PHE A 138 0.13 -27.40 9.37
C PHE A 138 0.20 -28.22 10.65
N TRP A 139 1.18 -27.91 11.53
CA TRP A 139 1.43 -28.72 12.73
C TRP A 139 1.83 -27.84 13.90
N MET A 140 0.88 -27.11 14.45
CA MET A 140 1.10 -26.19 15.56
C MET A 140 1.65 -26.92 16.78
N PRO A 141 2.82 -26.55 17.34
CA PRO A 141 3.35 -27.15 18.56
C PRO A 141 2.45 -26.81 19.77
N GLY A 142 2.34 -27.74 20.72
CA GLY A 142 1.59 -27.53 21.95
C GLY A 142 0.08 -27.79 21.89
N VAL A 143 -0.47 -28.19 20.73
CA VAL A 143 -1.91 -28.46 20.56
C VAL A 143 -2.18 -29.97 20.46
N PRO A 144 -3.26 -30.52 21.06
CA PRO A 144 -3.66 -31.92 20.94
C PRO A 144 -3.95 -32.29 19.47
N ALA A 145 -3.61 -33.53 19.08
CA ALA A 145 -3.72 -34.01 17.70
C ALA A 145 -5.10 -33.81 17.03
N PRO A 146 -6.26 -34.07 17.68
CA PRO A 146 -7.55 -33.86 17.02
C PRO A 146 -7.84 -32.38 16.72
N MET A 147 -7.33 -31.45 17.55
CA MET A 147 -7.54 -30.00 17.38
C MET A 147 -6.65 -29.44 16.24
N LYS A 148 -5.49 -30.04 15.97
CA LYS A 148 -4.62 -29.65 14.84
C LYS A 148 -5.31 -29.77 13.50
N VAL A 149 -6.14 -30.80 13.31
CA VAL A 149 -6.86 -31.06 12.07
C VAL A 149 -7.87 -29.93 11.78
N ILE A 150 -8.44 -29.34 12.83
CA ILE A 150 -9.38 -28.21 12.69
C ILE A 150 -8.62 -26.88 12.53
N LEU A 151 -7.51 -26.70 13.26
CA LEU A 151 -6.73 -25.46 13.22
C LEU A 151 -5.99 -25.26 11.89
N ALA A 152 -5.44 -26.30 11.29
CA ALA A 152 -4.66 -26.19 10.07
C ALA A 152 -5.43 -25.55 8.89
N PRO A 153 -6.69 -25.90 8.59
CA PRO A 153 -7.48 -25.20 7.58
C PRO A 153 -7.75 -23.74 7.93
N ILE A 154 -8.00 -23.44 9.22
CA ILE A 154 -8.25 -22.07 9.71
C ILE A 154 -7.02 -21.20 9.53
N GLU A 155 -5.84 -21.71 9.90
CA GLU A 155 -4.57 -21.00 9.75
C GLU A 155 -4.22 -20.79 8.27
N LEU A 156 -4.45 -21.80 7.42
CA LEU A 156 -4.27 -21.68 5.98
C LEU A 156 -5.19 -20.61 5.36
N LEU A 157 -6.46 -20.56 5.78
CA LEU A 157 -7.37 -19.50 5.38
C LEU A 157 -6.89 -18.13 5.88
N GLY A 158 -6.37 -18.05 7.11
CA GLY A 158 -5.76 -16.85 7.66
C GLY A 158 -4.63 -16.33 6.78
N VAL A 159 -3.74 -17.18 6.31
CA VAL A 159 -2.65 -16.82 5.40
C VAL A 159 -3.18 -16.27 4.07
N MET A 160 -4.23 -16.87 3.51
CA MET A 160 -4.84 -16.42 2.26
C MET A 160 -5.62 -15.09 2.42
N ILE A 161 -6.25 -14.86 3.57
CA ILE A 161 -7.00 -13.64 3.85
C ILE A 161 -6.09 -12.41 3.97
N LYS A 162 -4.83 -12.58 4.39
CA LYS A 162 -3.86 -11.48 4.58
C LYS A 162 -3.75 -10.55 3.36
N PRO A 163 -3.47 -11.02 2.14
CA PRO A 163 -3.38 -10.14 0.96
C PRO A 163 -4.72 -9.47 0.61
N PHE A 164 -5.84 -10.17 0.80
CA PHE A 164 -7.16 -9.60 0.56
C PHE A 164 -7.47 -8.47 1.55
N ALA A 165 -7.14 -8.64 2.81
CA ALA A 165 -7.32 -7.60 3.83
C ALA A 165 -6.49 -6.34 3.52
N LEU A 166 -5.23 -6.50 3.08
CA LEU A 166 -4.38 -5.38 2.65
C LEU A 166 -4.96 -4.68 1.42
N MET A 167 -5.39 -5.44 0.42
CA MET A 167 -6.00 -4.92 -0.81
C MET A 167 -7.26 -4.11 -0.52
N ILE A 168 -8.21 -4.71 0.21
CA ILE A 168 -9.51 -4.08 0.50
C ILE A 168 -9.31 -2.80 1.31
N ARG A 169 -8.42 -2.81 2.31
CA ARG A 169 -8.16 -1.65 3.15
C ARG A 169 -7.63 -0.48 2.33
N LEU A 170 -6.63 -0.73 1.46
CA LEU A 170 -6.05 0.31 0.63
C LEU A 170 -7.07 0.86 -0.37
N TYR A 171 -7.79 -0.01 -1.05
CA TYR A 171 -8.82 0.35 -2.01
C TYR A 171 -9.99 1.12 -1.39
N ALA A 172 -10.56 0.58 -0.29
CA ALA A 172 -11.76 1.13 0.34
C ALA A 172 -11.52 2.52 0.93
N ASN A 173 -10.40 2.74 1.62
CA ASN A 173 -10.09 4.04 2.22
C ASN A 173 -10.05 5.15 1.17
N ILE A 174 -9.38 4.92 0.05
CA ILE A 174 -9.24 5.93 -1.00
C ILE A 174 -10.56 6.15 -1.74
N LYS A 175 -11.29 5.08 -2.03
CA LYS A 175 -12.61 5.22 -2.66
C LYS A 175 -13.60 5.96 -1.77
N ALA A 176 -13.65 5.63 -0.48
CA ALA A 176 -14.53 6.29 0.48
C ALA A 176 -14.21 7.79 0.60
N GLY A 177 -12.95 8.17 0.75
CA GLY A 177 -12.51 9.56 0.83
C GLY A 177 -12.93 10.36 -0.41
N HIS A 178 -12.63 9.86 -1.61
CA HIS A 178 -13.04 10.52 -2.85
C HIS A 178 -14.55 10.69 -2.98
N ILE A 179 -15.35 9.67 -2.64
CA ILE A 179 -16.82 9.74 -2.73
C ILE A 179 -17.34 10.82 -1.77
N VAL A 180 -16.84 10.87 -0.55
CA VAL A 180 -17.29 11.84 0.45
C VAL A 180 -16.95 13.26 0.03
N ILE A 181 -15.71 13.53 -0.40
CA ILE A 181 -15.30 14.87 -0.84
C ILE A 181 -16.10 15.31 -2.07
N MET A 182 -16.24 14.45 -3.07
CA MET A 182 -17.03 14.78 -4.27
C MET A 182 -18.49 15.04 -3.96
N SER A 183 -19.08 14.29 -3.02
CA SER A 183 -20.45 14.50 -2.57
C SER A 183 -20.61 15.86 -1.89
N LEU A 184 -19.66 16.27 -1.04
CA LEU A 184 -19.70 17.58 -0.37
C LEU A 184 -19.50 18.74 -1.35
N ILE A 185 -18.61 18.58 -2.32
CA ILE A 185 -18.45 19.57 -3.39
C ILE A 185 -19.76 19.68 -4.19
N GLY A 186 -20.41 18.55 -4.49
CA GLY A 186 -21.73 18.56 -5.14
C GLY A 186 -22.79 19.33 -4.33
N LEU A 187 -22.82 19.16 -3.01
CA LEU A 187 -23.75 19.89 -2.13
C LEU A 187 -23.50 21.40 -2.12
N LEU A 188 -22.26 21.85 -2.28
CA LEU A 188 -21.92 23.27 -2.44
C LEU A 188 -22.65 23.93 -3.62
N PHE A 189 -22.90 23.20 -4.70
CA PHE A 189 -23.58 23.71 -5.90
C PHE A 189 -25.10 23.60 -5.78
N VAL A 190 -25.61 22.60 -5.05
CA VAL A 190 -27.06 22.36 -4.90
C VAL A 190 -27.70 23.37 -3.93
N PHE A 191 -27.02 23.67 -2.82
CA PHE A 191 -27.54 24.60 -1.83
C PHE A 191 -27.25 26.06 -2.21
N ASN A 192 -28.29 26.84 -2.50
CA ASN A 192 -28.17 28.26 -2.88
C ASN A 192 -28.23 29.22 -1.68
N ASN A 193 -27.96 28.75 -0.48
CA ASN A 193 -27.93 29.56 0.74
C ASN A 193 -26.47 29.86 1.12
N TRP A 194 -26.14 31.13 1.37
CA TRP A 194 -24.79 31.60 1.72
C TRP A 194 -24.24 30.90 2.98
N PHE A 195 -25.06 30.71 3.99
CA PHE A 195 -24.69 30.03 5.24
C PHE A 195 -24.37 28.55 5.00
N ALA A 196 -25.21 27.84 4.22
CA ALA A 196 -24.99 26.45 3.87
C ALA A 196 -23.70 26.26 3.04
N ARG A 197 -23.44 27.15 2.08
CA ARG A 197 -22.21 27.13 1.29
C ARG A 197 -20.96 27.28 2.15
N GLY A 198 -20.96 28.21 3.12
CA GLY A 198 -19.85 28.38 4.08
C GLY A 198 -19.61 27.13 4.93
N ALA A 199 -20.67 26.51 5.42
CA ALA A 199 -20.59 25.29 6.22
C ALA A 199 -20.05 24.11 5.41
N PHE A 200 -20.55 23.87 4.19
CA PHE A 200 -20.06 22.80 3.34
C PHE A 200 -18.62 23.03 2.86
N PHE A 201 -18.24 24.26 2.59
CA PHE A 201 -16.85 24.60 2.25
C PHE A 201 -15.90 24.29 3.42
N GLY A 202 -16.25 24.73 4.64
CA GLY A 202 -15.46 24.44 5.83
C GLY A 202 -15.34 22.95 6.11
N LEU A 203 -16.45 22.19 5.94
CA LEU A 203 -16.46 20.74 6.10
C LEU A 203 -15.60 20.06 5.03
N THR A 204 -15.67 20.49 3.78
CA THR A 204 -14.84 19.96 2.69
C THR A 204 -13.35 20.17 2.97
N LEU A 205 -12.98 21.38 3.42
CA LEU A 205 -11.60 21.70 3.79
C LEU A 205 -11.11 20.80 4.94
N PHE A 206 -11.91 20.66 5.99
CA PHE A 206 -11.62 19.81 7.13
C PHE A 206 -11.42 18.35 6.71
N LEU A 207 -12.31 17.81 5.89
CA LEU A 207 -12.18 16.44 5.38
C LEU A 207 -11.00 16.24 4.44
N SER A 208 -10.65 17.25 3.65
CA SER A 208 -9.43 17.19 2.81
C SER A 208 -8.15 17.07 3.67
N VAL A 209 -8.09 17.77 4.80
CA VAL A 209 -6.97 17.63 5.76
C VAL A 209 -6.97 16.25 6.41
N LEU A 210 -8.15 15.73 6.78
CA LEU A 210 -8.26 14.37 7.31
C LEU A 210 -7.84 13.33 6.28
N GLU A 211 -8.19 13.50 5.01
CA GLU A 211 -7.79 12.57 3.94
C GLU A 211 -6.27 12.56 3.72
N LEU A 212 -5.62 13.71 3.87
CA LEU A 212 -4.15 13.81 3.87
C LEU A 212 -3.53 12.97 5.00
N LEU A 213 -4.10 13.06 6.20
CA LEU A 213 -3.66 12.27 7.36
C LEU A 213 -3.90 10.77 7.13
N VAL A 214 -5.07 10.41 6.61
CA VAL A 214 -5.42 9.03 6.28
C VAL A 214 -4.48 8.47 5.20
N ALA A 215 -4.05 9.28 4.23
CA ALA A 215 -3.09 8.87 3.21
C ALA A 215 -1.74 8.44 3.82
N ALA A 216 -1.23 9.20 4.80
CA ALA A 216 -0.02 8.85 5.53
C ALA A 216 -0.23 7.63 6.44
N LEU A 217 -1.34 7.58 7.18
CA LEU A 217 -1.72 6.47 8.05
C LEU A 217 -1.85 5.17 7.26
N GLN A 218 -2.38 5.23 6.05
CA GLN A 218 -2.54 4.05 5.19
C GLN A 218 -1.19 3.46 4.76
N ALA A 219 -0.21 4.31 4.41
CA ALA A 219 1.15 3.86 4.12
C ALA A 219 1.79 3.20 5.35
N TYR A 220 1.61 3.79 6.53
CA TYR A 220 2.07 3.23 7.80
C TYR A 220 1.46 1.86 8.10
N ILE A 221 0.13 1.75 8.08
CA ILE A 221 -0.58 0.51 8.41
C ILE A 221 -0.22 -0.60 7.42
N PHE A 222 -0.15 -0.31 6.12
CA PHE A 222 0.22 -1.29 5.11
C PHE A 222 1.63 -1.83 5.37
N THR A 223 2.58 -0.93 5.61
CA THR A 223 3.99 -1.29 5.85
C THR A 223 4.17 -2.04 7.17
N MET A 224 3.45 -1.63 8.22
CA MET A 224 3.47 -2.32 9.53
C MET A 224 2.94 -3.75 9.41
N LEU A 225 1.81 -3.97 8.74
CA LEU A 225 1.27 -5.31 8.52
C LEU A 225 2.18 -6.16 7.64
N THR A 226 2.81 -5.55 6.62
CA THR A 226 3.82 -6.22 5.81
C THR A 226 5.01 -6.67 6.65
N ALA A 227 5.51 -5.81 7.55
CA ALA A 227 6.59 -6.14 8.48
C ALA A 227 6.20 -7.26 9.46
N LEU A 228 4.97 -7.24 9.97
CA LEU A 228 4.42 -8.32 10.80
C LEU A 228 4.39 -9.66 10.06
N TYR A 229 3.99 -9.66 8.79
CA TYR A 229 3.97 -10.88 7.98
C TYR A 229 5.38 -11.41 7.70
N PHE A 230 6.34 -10.51 7.47
CA PHE A 230 7.75 -10.93 7.34
C PHE A 230 8.31 -11.45 8.67
N GLY A 231 8.00 -10.81 9.79
CA GLY A 231 8.39 -11.27 11.11
C GLY A 231 7.91 -12.69 11.38
N SER A 232 6.62 -12.94 11.20
CA SER A 232 6.04 -14.27 11.37
C SER A 232 6.63 -15.34 10.44
N ALA A 233 7.07 -14.92 9.23
CA ALA A 233 7.68 -15.83 8.24
C ALA A 233 9.14 -16.19 8.57
N VAL A 234 9.83 -15.36 9.36
CA VAL A 234 11.27 -15.49 9.67
C VAL A 234 11.50 -15.95 11.12
N GLU A 235 10.46 -15.99 11.93
CA GLU A 235 10.53 -16.42 13.33
C GLU A 235 11.19 -17.79 13.46
N GLU A 236 12.20 -17.89 14.35
CA GLU A 236 12.93 -19.11 14.65
C GLU A 236 12.42 -19.69 15.97
N ASP A 237 12.48 -21.03 16.11
CA ASP A 237 12.26 -21.70 17.40
C ASP A 237 13.26 -21.16 18.42
N HIS A 238 12.79 -20.40 19.38
CA HIS A 238 13.50 -20.12 20.63
C HIS A 238 13.13 -21.21 21.66
N HIS A 239 13.74 -22.38 21.49
CA HIS A 239 13.85 -23.40 22.55
C HIS A 239 15.30 -23.75 22.77
#